data_d70ca6bffc9137de1dffaee80ed51806
#
_entry.id   d70ca6bffc9137de1dffaee80ed51806
#
_cell.length_a   1.000
_cell.length_b   1.000
_cell.length_c   1.000
_cell.angle_alpha   90.00
_cell.angle_beta   90.00
_cell.angle_gamma   90.00
#
_symmetry.space_group_name_H-M   'P 1'
#
loop_
_entity.id
_entity.type
_entity.pdbx_description
1 polymer ?
#
loop_
_entity_poly.entity_id
_entity_poly.type
_entity_poly.pdbx_seq_one_letter_code
_entity_poly.pdbx_strand_id
1 'polypeptide(L)'
;MTSTDPAREPQTTAGCLYLVGTPIGNLEDITLRALRILKETDQIACEDTRHTQKLLTHYGIHKPLVSYHEHNELTRAPELVVAMEQGAKIALVSDAGMPLVSDPGHRLVSLCLRHRIPVIPIPGPSALLASLSASGMPSEEFLFVGFLPARSGERRRALERLRIEERTIILYEAPHRVAECVREALGILGDRQACLAREVTKLHEEFVRGKLSEISTALAQRPARGEITLIVGPPEAAEGRAQSDSAQSLAARVEELIHQAKLDRKEALKLAAKERGLTRRAAYSQIVGGRSGEVRSGEEG
;
A
#
# COMPACT_ATOMS: atom_id res chain seq x y z
N MET A 1 11.00 4.00 -33.61
CA MET A 1 9.82 4.68 -33.03
C MET A 1 8.59 3.90 -33.41
N THR A 2 8.19 2.94 -32.58
CA THR A 2 6.97 2.14 -32.79
C THR A 2 5.82 2.93 -32.19
N SER A 3 4.90 3.39 -33.04
CA SER A 3 3.62 3.99 -32.67
C SER A 3 2.84 2.96 -31.85
N THR A 4 2.80 3.12 -30.54
CA THR A 4 1.85 2.42 -29.68
C THR A 4 0.52 3.13 -29.81
N ASP A 5 -0.33 2.62 -30.70
CA ASP A 5 -1.75 2.93 -30.72
C ASP A 5 -2.31 2.68 -29.31
N PRO A 6 -2.99 3.66 -28.67
CA PRO A 6 -3.56 3.43 -27.35
C PRO A 6 -4.52 2.24 -27.46
N ALA A 7 -4.24 1.18 -26.70
CA ALA A 7 -5.01 -0.05 -26.69
C ALA A 7 -6.51 0.30 -26.61
N ARG A 8 -7.24 0.05 -27.69
CA ARG A 8 -8.69 0.20 -27.73
C ARG A 8 -9.27 -0.74 -26.68
N GLU A 9 -9.89 -0.17 -25.66
CA GLU A 9 -10.69 -0.95 -24.74
C GLU A 9 -11.72 -1.76 -25.53
N PRO A 10 -12.04 -3.00 -25.11
CA PRO A 10 -13.09 -3.76 -25.78
C PRO A 10 -14.35 -2.90 -25.80
N GLN A 11 -14.86 -2.58 -26.99
CA GLN A 11 -16.14 -1.90 -27.16
C GLN A 11 -17.23 -2.91 -26.76
N THR A 12 -17.53 -2.96 -25.45
CA THR A 12 -18.67 -3.73 -24.98
C THR A 12 -19.93 -2.94 -25.30
N THR A 13 -20.79 -3.50 -26.13
CA THR A 13 -22.19 -3.04 -26.29
C THR A 13 -22.99 -3.32 -25.01
N ALA A 14 -22.46 -4.11 -24.10
CA ALA A 14 -23.00 -4.40 -22.79
C ALA A 14 -22.56 -3.31 -21.78
N GLY A 15 -23.41 -3.04 -20.79
CA GLY A 15 -23.09 -2.15 -19.69
C GLY A 15 -21.91 -2.65 -18.88
N CYS A 16 -21.26 -1.75 -18.16
CA CYS A 16 -20.07 -2.07 -17.35
C CYS A 16 -19.94 -1.13 -16.17
N LEU A 17 -19.16 -1.55 -15.18
CA LEU A 17 -18.76 -0.74 -14.04
C LEU A 17 -17.29 -0.30 -14.20
N TYR A 18 -17.05 1.01 -14.21
CA TYR A 18 -15.71 1.59 -14.11
C TYR A 18 -15.42 1.98 -12.67
N LEU A 19 -14.30 1.52 -12.12
CA LEU A 19 -13.78 1.96 -10.83
C LEU A 19 -12.76 3.07 -11.10
N VAL A 20 -13.12 4.33 -10.85
CA VAL A 20 -12.32 5.47 -11.29
C VAL A 20 -11.65 6.14 -10.10
N GLY A 21 -10.32 6.16 -10.11
CA GLY A 21 -9.53 6.90 -9.12
C GLY A 21 -9.66 8.41 -9.30
N THR A 22 -9.92 9.12 -8.19
CA THR A 22 -10.06 10.58 -8.14
C THR A 22 -8.87 11.23 -7.42
N PRO A 23 -8.63 12.54 -7.60
CA PRO A 23 -7.57 13.25 -6.89
C PRO A 23 -7.69 13.13 -5.37
N ILE A 24 -6.55 13.07 -4.69
CA ILE A 24 -6.46 13.01 -3.22
C ILE A 24 -6.16 14.40 -2.59
N GLY A 25 -6.13 15.44 -3.42
CA GLY A 25 -5.86 16.79 -2.93
C GLY A 25 -5.38 17.74 -4.02
N ASN A 26 -4.73 17.25 -5.07
CA ASN A 26 -4.31 18.01 -6.23
C ASN A 26 -5.11 17.57 -7.46
N LEU A 27 -5.87 18.47 -8.04
CA LEU A 27 -6.70 18.16 -9.20
C LEU A 27 -5.87 17.64 -10.39
N GLU A 28 -4.63 18.09 -10.56
CA GLU A 28 -3.75 17.67 -11.65
C GLU A 28 -3.35 16.17 -11.58
N ASP A 29 -3.56 15.51 -10.44
CA ASP A 29 -3.27 14.08 -10.30
C ASP A 29 -4.30 13.18 -11.01
N ILE A 30 -5.41 13.69 -11.49
CA ILE A 30 -6.37 12.89 -12.26
C ILE A 30 -5.78 12.44 -13.59
N THR A 31 -5.99 11.19 -13.94
CA THR A 31 -5.47 10.67 -15.21
C THR A 31 -6.33 11.11 -16.41
N LEU A 32 -5.70 11.26 -17.57
CA LEU A 32 -6.41 11.54 -18.82
C LEU A 32 -7.46 10.47 -19.14
N ARG A 33 -7.16 9.20 -18.80
CA ARG A 33 -8.11 8.08 -18.97
C ARG A 33 -9.30 8.23 -18.04
N ALA A 34 -9.10 8.62 -16.78
CA ALA A 34 -10.20 8.89 -15.85
C ALA A 34 -11.13 9.98 -16.39
N LEU A 35 -10.58 11.11 -16.86
CA LEU A 35 -11.38 12.21 -17.45
C LEU A 35 -12.18 11.74 -18.66
N ARG A 36 -11.57 10.94 -19.54
CA ARG A 36 -12.27 10.38 -20.72
C ARG A 36 -13.43 9.47 -20.31
N ILE A 37 -13.18 8.53 -19.38
CA ILE A 37 -14.20 7.60 -18.91
C ILE A 37 -15.36 8.33 -18.21
N LEU A 38 -15.07 9.32 -17.35
CA LEU A 38 -16.11 10.12 -16.71
C LEU A 38 -16.98 10.90 -17.72
N LYS A 39 -16.42 11.26 -18.89
CA LYS A 39 -17.19 11.88 -19.99
C LYS A 39 -18.02 10.86 -20.78
N GLU A 40 -17.58 9.62 -20.88
CA GLU A 40 -18.19 8.56 -21.69
C GLU A 40 -19.25 7.75 -20.92
N THR A 41 -19.23 7.75 -19.57
CA THR A 41 -20.23 7.03 -18.77
C THR A 41 -21.60 7.69 -18.82
N ASP A 42 -22.65 6.89 -18.64
CA ASP A 42 -24.04 7.38 -18.60
C ASP A 42 -24.36 8.01 -17.25
N GLN A 43 -23.77 7.48 -16.17
CA GLN A 43 -24.01 7.89 -14.80
C GLN A 43 -22.76 7.68 -13.93
N ILE A 44 -22.62 8.50 -12.87
CA ILE A 44 -21.53 8.40 -11.90
C ILE A 44 -22.11 8.16 -10.51
N ALA A 45 -21.77 7.01 -9.92
CA ALA A 45 -22.06 6.68 -8.54
C ALA A 45 -20.93 7.21 -7.64
N CYS A 46 -21.26 7.94 -6.58
CA CYS A 46 -20.28 8.62 -5.72
C CYS A 46 -20.78 8.70 -4.27
N GLU A 47 -19.85 8.84 -3.32
CA GLU A 47 -20.17 8.92 -1.90
C GLU A 47 -20.86 10.25 -1.58
N ASP A 48 -20.20 11.39 -1.82
CA ASP A 48 -20.79 12.72 -1.71
C ASP A 48 -20.94 13.37 -3.11
N THR A 49 -22.21 13.52 -3.55
CA THR A 49 -22.53 14.14 -4.84
C THR A 49 -22.05 15.58 -4.94
N ARG A 50 -21.99 16.31 -3.82
CA ARG A 50 -21.52 17.72 -3.80
C ARG A 50 -20.01 17.79 -4.01
N HIS A 51 -19.26 16.86 -3.43
CA HIS A 51 -17.81 16.76 -3.63
C HIS A 51 -17.50 16.39 -5.07
N THR A 52 -18.09 15.33 -5.57
CA THR A 52 -17.92 14.88 -6.95
C THR A 52 -18.36 15.94 -7.96
N GLN A 53 -19.45 16.68 -7.71
CA GLN A 53 -19.90 17.76 -8.59
C GLN A 53 -18.85 18.86 -8.75
N LYS A 54 -18.09 19.20 -7.70
CA LYS A 54 -17.01 20.22 -7.80
C LYS A 54 -15.89 19.73 -8.72
N LEU A 55 -15.48 18.47 -8.58
CA LEU A 55 -14.50 17.84 -9.45
C LEU A 55 -14.95 17.87 -10.92
N LEU A 56 -16.15 17.40 -11.19
CA LEU A 56 -16.70 17.33 -12.55
C LEU A 56 -16.83 18.73 -13.16
N THR A 57 -17.30 19.71 -12.39
CA THR A 57 -17.43 21.11 -12.85
C THR A 57 -16.08 21.69 -13.24
N HIS A 58 -15.01 21.43 -12.47
CA HIS A 58 -13.66 21.88 -12.79
C HIS A 58 -13.18 21.38 -14.17
N TYR A 59 -13.54 20.14 -14.54
CA TYR A 59 -13.17 19.55 -15.85
C TYR A 59 -14.23 19.68 -16.93
N GLY A 60 -15.29 20.48 -16.70
CA GLY A 60 -16.36 20.68 -17.68
C GLY A 60 -17.13 19.41 -18.01
N ILE A 61 -17.29 18.50 -17.03
CA ILE A 61 -18.02 17.24 -17.18
C ILE A 61 -19.42 17.37 -16.57
N HIS A 62 -20.45 17.08 -17.37
CA HIS A 62 -21.85 17.16 -16.94
C HIS A 62 -22.48 15.77 -17.08
N LYS A 63 -22.62 15.07 -15.95
CA LYS A 63 -23.18 13.72 -15.89
C LYS A 63 -24.12 13.58 -14.71
N PRO A 64 -25.17 12.74 -14.81
CA PRO A 64 -26.03 12.41 -13.68
C PRO A 64 -25.20 11.78 -12.55
N LEU A 65 -25.41 12.28 -11.33
CA LEU A 65 -24.79 11.74 -10.12
C LEU A 65 -25.81 10.94 -9.32
N VAL A 66 -25.37 9.81 -8.80
CA VAL A 66 -26.13 8.95 -7.88
C VAL A 66 -25.32 8.78 -6.61
N SER A 67 -25.95 9.07 -5.48
CA SER A 67 -25.34 8.81 -4.17
C SER A 67 -25.25 7.30 -3.91
N TYR A 68 -24.02 6.84 -3.59
CA TYR A 68 -23.70 5.46 -3.24
C TYR A 68 -22.72 5.45 -2.06
N HIS A 69 -23.17 5.09 -0.88
CA HIS A 69 -22.42 5.06 0.38
C HIS A 69 -22.87 3.88 1.25
N GLU A 70 -22.16 3.60 2.34
CA GLU A 70 -22.42 2.44 3.23
C GLU A 70 -23.88 2.34 3.68
N HIS A 71 -24.56 3.46 3.93
CA HIS A 71 -25.95 3.44 4.44
C HIS A 71 -27.01 3.15 3.37
N ASN A 72 -26.69 3.32 2.07
CA ASN A 72 -27.65 3.06 0.99
C ASN A 72 -27.24 1.96 0.02
N GLU A 73 -26.05 1.36 0.15
CA GLU A 73 -25.52 0.35 -0.77
C GLU A 73 -26.41 -0.88 -0.92
N LEU A 74 -27.20 -1.22 0.11
CA LEU A 74 -28.12 -2.36 0.09
C LEU A 74 -29.21 -2.21 -0.97
N THR A 75 -29.71 -0.99 -1.16
CA THR A 75 -30.77 -0.65 -2.13
C THR A 75 -30.18 -0.21 -3.46
N ARG A 76 -29.14 0.63 -3.43
CA ARG A 76 -28.56 1.21 -4.64
C ARG A 76 -27.76 0.22 -5.49
N ALA A 77 -27.05 -0.73 -4.90
CA ALA A 77 -26.27 -1.67 -5.69
C ALA A 77 -27.13 -2.51 -6.65
N PRO A 78 -28.28 -3.10 -6.25
CA PRO A 78 -29.17 -3.79 -7.18
C PRO A 78 -29.72 -2.88 -8.29
N GLU A 79 -30.10 -1.64 -7.98
CA GLU A 79 -30.60 -0.68 -8.99
C GLU A 79 -29.56 -0.40 -10.07
N LEU A 80 -28.30 -0.17 -9.67
CA LEU A 80 -27.18 0.07 -10.58
C LEU A 80 -26.86 -1.17 -11.43
N VAL A 81 -26.95 -2.37 -10.85
CA VAL A 81 -26.77 -3.64 -11.58
C VAL A 81 -27.82 -3.79 -12.67
N VAL A 82 -29.10 -3.56 -12.36
CA VAL A 82 -30.18 -3.61 -13.36
C VAL A 82 -29.94 -2.63 -14.51
N ALA A 83 -29.50 -1.39 -14.19
CA ALA A 83 -29.17 -0.41 -15.24
C ALA A 83 -28.03 -0.90 -16.12
N MET A 84 -26.97 -1.51 -15.54
CA MET A 84 -25.85 -2.05 -16.32
C MET A 84 -26.25 -3.28 -17.14
N GLU A 85 -27.16 -4.13 -16.68
CA GLU A 85 -27.74 -5.23 -17.48
C GLU A 85 -28.50 -4.70 -18.70
N GLN A 86 -29.09 -3.51 -18.58
CA GLN A 86 -29.76 -2.79 -19.69
C GLN A 86 -28.79 -2.03 -20.60
N GLY A 87 -27.48 -2.14 -20.37
CA GLY A 87 -26.43 -1.57 -21.22
C GLY A 87 -25.81 -0.27 -20.68
N ALA A 88 -26.22 0.22 -19.52
CA ALA A 88 -25.63 1.45 -18.94
C ALA A 88 -24.16 1.28 -18.54
N LYS A 89 -23.34 2.27 -18.84
CA LYS A 89 -21.95 2.39 -18.40
C LYS A 89 -21.92 3.28 -17.16
N ILE A 90 -21.52 2.73 -16.03
CA ILE A 90 -21.52 3.44 -14.74
C ILE A 90 -20.08 3.58 -14.24
N ALA A 91 -19.70 4.77 -13.79
CA ALA A 91 -18.47 4.99 -13.04
C ALA A 91 -18.78 5.01 -11.55
N LEU A 92 -17.99 4.28 -10.75
CA LEU A 92 -17.95 4.43 -9.30
C LEU A 92 -16.70 5.24 -8.95
N VAL A 93 -16.89 6.30 -8.18
CA VAL A 93 -15.82 7.16 -7.63
C VAL A 93 -15.98 7.25 -6.11
N SER A 94 -14.87 7.40 -5.40
CA SER A 94 -14.83 7.84 -4.01
C SER A 94 -14.57 9.35 -3.91
N ASP A 95 -14.67 9.91 -2.74
CA ASP A 95 -14.38 11.33 -2.52
C ASP A 95 -12.90 11.64 -2.78
N ALA A 96 -11.99 10.68 -2.50
CA ALA A 96 -10.56 10.84 -2.77
C ALA A 96 -9.88 9.48 -3.01
N GLY A 97 -9.10 9.36 -4.07
CA GLY A 97 -8.31 8.15 -4.37
C GLY A 97 -9.09 7.06 -5.11
N MET A 98 -8.69 5.82 -4.89
CA MET A 98 -9.30 4.65 -5.52
C MET A 98 -10.52 4.18 -4.73
N PRO A 99 -11.69 3.98 -5.37
CA PRO A 99 -12.85 3.40 -4.71
C PRO A 99 -12.51 2.01 -4.14
N LEU A 100 -13.24 1.56 -3.12
CA LEU A 100 -13.07 0.32 -2.34
C LEU A 100 -11.85 0.31 -1.39
N VAL A 101 -10.93 1.23 -1.48
CA VAL A 101 -9.75 1.28 -0.58
C VAL A 101 -10.07 2.15 0.63
N SER A 102 -10.63 1.57 1.67
CA SER A 102 -11.26 2.24 2.83
C SER A 102 -12.53 3.03 2.49
N ASP A 103 -13.16 2.72 1.36
CA ASP A 103 -14.33 3.38 0.79
C ASP A 103 -15.42 2.36 0.40
N PRO A 104 -16.68 2.78 0.24
CA PRO A 104 -17.75 1.91 -0.22
C PRO A 104 -17.51 1.37 -1.63
N GLY A 105 -18.16 0.23 -1.97
CA GLY A 105 -18.13 -0.31 -3.34
C GLY A 105 -18.00 -1.82 -3.44
N HIS A 106 -17.48 -2.49 -2.41
CA HIS A 106 -17.29 -3.95 -2.42
C HIS A 106 -18.57 -4.70 -2.79
N ARG A 107 -19.71 -4.27 -2.26
CA ARG A 107 -21.01 -4.88 -2.54
C ARG A 107 -21.39 -4.75 -4.02
N LEU A 108 -21.25 -3.57 -4.61
CA LEU A 108 -21.55 -3.31 -6.02
C LEU A 108 -20.66 -4.17 -6.93
N VAL A 109 -19.36 -4.19 -6.69
CA VAL A 109 -18.42 -5.03 -7.43
C VAL A 109 -18.79 -6.50 -7.31
N SER A 110 -19.07 -6.99 -6.12
CA SER A 110 -19.47 -8.38 -5.89
C SER A 110 -20.77 -8.75 -6.62
N LEU A 111 -21.73 -7.84 -6.71
CA LEU A 111 -22.96 -8.02 -7.49
C LEU A 111 -22.66 -8.03 -8.99
N CYS A 112 -21.89 -7.06 -9.51
CA CYS A 112 -21.49 -7.02 -10.91
C CYS A 112 -20.84 -8.34 -11.36
N LEU A 113 -19.90 -8.86 -10.58
CA LEU A 113 -19.21 -10.13 -10.90
C LEU A 113 -20.19 -11.32 -10.92
N ARG A 114 -21.16 -11.39 -9.99
CA ARG A 114 -22.21 -12.43 -10.00
C ARG A 114 -23.12 -12.34 -11.22
N HIS A 115 -23.43 -11.14 -11.67
CA HIS A 115 -24.24 -10.87 -12.87
C HIS A 115 -23.42 -10.84 -14.17
N ARG A 116 -22.11 -11.19 -14.11
CA ARG A 116 -21.19 -11.19 -15.25
C ARG A 116 -21.06 -9.83 -15.95
N ILE A 117 -21.28 -8.75 -15.21
CA ILE A 117 -21.06 -7.38 -15.67
C ILE A 117 -19.56 -7.10 -15.59
N PRO A 118 -18.93 -6.61 -16.67
CA PRO A 118 -17.52 -6.24 -16.66
C PRO A 118 -17.23 -5.15 -15.63
N VAL A 119 -16.20 -5.37 -14.79
CA VAL A 119 -15.66 -4.39 -13.83
C VAL A 119 -14.29 -3.97 -14.31
N ILE A 120 -14.12 -2.70 -14.62
CA ILE A 120 -12.92 -2.15 -15.29
C ILE A 120 -12.25 -1.14 -14.36
N PRO A 121 -11.05 -1.44 -13.81
CA PRO A 121 -10.32 -0.48 -13.01
C PRO A 121 -9.67 0.58 -13.87
N ILE A 122 -9.81 1.84 -13.48
CA ILE A 122 -9.12 3.00 -14.04
C ILE A 122 -8.13 3.48 -12.98
N PRO A 123 -6.83 3.17 -13.11
CA PRO A 123 -5.81 3.56 -12.15
C PRO A 123 -5.81 5.07 -11.90
N GLY A 124 -5.55 5.44 -10.65
CA GLY A 124 -5.53 6.84 -10.25
C GLY A 124 -4.73 7.07 -8.97
N PRO A 125 -4.81 8.27 -8.39
CA PRO A 125 -4.12 8.64 -7.17
C PRO A 125 -4.46 7.72 -6.00
N SER A 126 -3.49 7.54 -5.11
CA SER A 126 -3.66 6.74 -3.89
C SER A 126 -2.77 7.30 -2.79
N ALA A 127 -3.37 7.76 -1.71
CA ALA A 127 -2.64 8.26 -0.54
C ALA A 127 -1.76 7.16 0.07
N LEU A 128 -2.24 5.91 0.08
CA LEU A 128 -1.50 4.73 0.50
C LEU A 128 -0.16 4.60 -0.27
N LEU A 129 -0.23 4.53 -1.60
CA LEU A 129 0.97 4.29 -2.42
C LEU A 129 1.88 5.51 -2.49
N ALA A 130 1.32 6.72 -2.61
CA ALA A 130 2.10 7.95 -2.61
C ALA A 130 2.88 8.13 -1.30
N SER A 131 2.21 7.88 -0.16
CA SER A 131 2.84 7.96 1.15
C SER A 131 3.91 6.90 1.34
N LEU A 132 3.66 5.63 0.96
CA LEU A 132 4.62 4.54 1.07
C LEU A 132 5.87 4.83 0.23
N SER A 133 5.69 5.22 -1.03
CA SER A 133 6.80 5.52 -1.95
C SER A 133 7.72 6.64 -1.45
N ALA A 134 7.17 7.62 -0.73
CA ALA A 134 7.91 8.75 -0.18
C ALA A 134 8.35 8.54 1.28
N SER A 135 7.95 7.44 1.94
CA SER A 135 8.20 7.24 3.37
C SER A 135 9.66 6.92 3.71
N GLY A 136 10.36 6.22 2.81
CA GLY A 136 11.67 5.61 3.08
C GLY A 136 11.59 4.28 3.82
N MET A 137 10.38 3.73 4.04
CA MET A 137 10.19 2.39 4.63
C MET A 137 10.29 1.30 3.56
N PRO A 138 10.69 0.06 3.93
CA PRO A 138 10.66 -1.09 3.03
C PRO A 138 9.28 -1.25 2.38
N SER A 139 9.25 -1.44 1.06
CA SER A 139 8.02 -1.46 0.27
C SER A 139 7.78 -2.75 -0.50
N GLU A 140 8.70 -3.72 -0.40
CA GLU A 140 8.60 -5.04 -1.06
C GLU A 140 7.38 -5.81 -0.56
N GLU A 141 7.16 -5.78 0.76
CA GLU A 141 5.99 -6.34 1.40
C GLU A 141 5.44 -5.33 2.41
N PHE A 142 4.14 -5.07 2.35
CA PHE A 142 3.47 -4.18 3.29
C PHE A 142 2.06 -4.67 3.61
N LEU A 143 1.57 -4.28 4.78
CA LEU A 143 0.21 -4.54 5.23
C LEU A 143 -0.56 -3.23 5.32
N PHE A 144 -1.57 -3.06 4.47
CA PHE A 144 -2.53 -1.97 4.59
C PHE A 144 -3.68 -2.38 5.51
N VAL A 145 -3.89 -1.63 6.58
CA VAL A 145 -4.93 -1.89 7.59
C VAL A 145 -6.11 -0.91 7.44
N GLY A 146 -5.87 0.26 6.85
CA GLY A 146 -6.86 1.34 6.80
C GLY A 146 -7.02 2.04 8.14
N PHE A 147 -8.25 2.45 8.47
CA PHE A 147 -8.54 3.12 9.74
C PHE A 147 -8.65 2.12 10.90
N LEU A 148 -7.93 2.39 11.98
CA LEU A 148 -8.10 1.64 13.22
C LEU A 148 -9.43 2.02 13.91
N PRO A 149 -10.00 1.12 14.76
CA PRO A 149 -11.21 1.42 15.50
C PRO A 149 -11.12 2.72 16.30
N ALA A 150 -12.21 3.49 16.32
CA ALA A 150 -12.25 4.78 17.02
C ALA A 150 -12.12 4.63 18.53
N ARG A 151 -12.68 3.54 19.12
CA ARG A 151 -12.62 3.28 20.56
C ARG A 151 -11.24 2.78 20.93
N SER A 152 -10.60 3.41 21.94
CA SER A 152 -9.24 3.09 22.39
C SER A 152 -9.05 1.61 22.72
N GLY A 153 -9.96 0.98 23.44
CA GLY A 153 -9.85 -0.45 23.77
C GLY A 153 -9.86 -1.39 22.56
N GLU A 154 -10.64 -1.08 21.51
CA GLU A 154 -10.68 -1.84 20.27
C GLU A 154 -9.44 -1.55 19.42
N ARG A 155 -9.00 -0.30 19.36
CA ARG A 155 -7.78 0.14 18.68
C ARG A 155 -6.55 -0.54 19.24
N ARG A 156 -6.41 -0.60 20.57
CA ARG A 156 -5.33 -1.32 21.24
C ARG A 156 -5.33 -2.80 20.90
N ARG A 157 -6.49 -3.47 20.90
CA ARG A 157 -6.60 -4.87 20.48
C ARG A 157 -6.20 -5.07 19.01
N ALA A 158 -6.53 -4.11 18.14
CA ALA A 158 -6.08 -4.15 16.74
C ALA A 158 -4.57 -4.01 16.64
N LEU A 159 -3.96 -3.08 17.36
CA LEU A 159 -2.51 -2.91 17.44
C LEU A 159 -1.79 -4.13 18.04
N GLU A 160 -2.36 -4.78 19.07
CA GLU A 160 -1.80 -6.01 19.62
C GLU A 160 -1.71 -7.14 18.59
N ARG A 161 -2.70 -7.27 17.69
CA ARG A 161 -2.62 -8.24 16.58
C ARG A 161 -1.51 -7.92 15.58
N LEU A 162 -1.12 -6.64 15.47
CA LEU A 162 -0.05 -6.18 14.60
C LEU A 162 1.34 -6.26 15.25
N ARG A 163 1.43 -6.61 16.53
CA ARG A 163 2.70 -6.62 17.28
C ARG A 163 3.75 -7.54 16.66
N ILE A 164 3.29 -8.68 16.10
CA ILE A 164 4.16 -9.68 15.45
C ILE A 164 4.33 -9.44 13.96
N GLU A 165 3.77 -8.37 13.40
CA GLU A 165 3.89 -8.06 11.97
C GLU A 165 5.31 -7.59 11.65
N GLU A 166 5.95 -8.28 10.71
CA GLU A 166 7.32 -8.05 10.27
C GLU A 166 7.39 -7.17 8.99
N ARG A 167 6.25 -6.91 8.33
CA ARG A 167 6.17 -6.04 7.16
C ARG A 167 5.92 -4.60 7.57
N THR A 168 6.13 -3.68 6.64
CA THR A 168 5.68 -2.29 6.78
C THR A 168 4.17 -2.23 6.94
N ILE A 169 3.68 -1.57 7.99
CA ILE A 169 2.26 -1.38 8.30
C ILE A 169 1.84 0.00 7.86
N ILE A 170 0.71 0.10 7.17
CA ILE A 170 0.17 1.38 6.71
C ILE A 170 -1.24 1.58 7.26
N LEU A 171 -1.44 2.71 7.91
CA LEU A 171 -2.68 3.09 8.57
C LEU A 171 -3.16 4.44 8.02
N TYR A 172 -4.47 4.60 7.85
CA TYR A 172 -5.10 5.90 7.76
C TYR A 172 -5.55 6.35 9.14
N GLU A 173 -5.43 7.63 9.44
CA GLU A 173 -5.89 8.14 10.73
C GLU A 173 -6.41 9.58 10.65
N ALA A 174 -7.40 9.86 11.48
CA ALA A 174 -7.94 11.20 11.59
C ALA A 174 -7.03 12.12 12.44
N PRO A 175 -6.92 13.42 12.11
CA PRO A 175 -5.98 14.33 12.75
C PRO A 175 -6.21 14.47 14.26
N HIS A 176 -7.47 14.39 14.72
CA HIS A 176 -7.81 14.50 16.13
C HIS A 176 -7.47 13.25 16.94
N ARG A 177 -7.17 12.11 16.29
CA ARG A 177 -6.86 10.83 16.94
C ARG A 177 -5.41 10.38 16.77
N VAL A 178 -4.69 10.92 15.79
CA VAL A 178 -3.35 10.43 15.40
C VAL A 178 -2.35 10.47 16.54
N ALA A 179 -2.36 11.51 17.39
CA ALA A 179 -1.45 11.62 18.52
C ALA A 179 -1.65 10.49 19.56
N GLU A 180 -2.91 10.11 19.81
CA GLU A 180 -3.23 8.99 20.69
C GLU A 180 -2.87 7.65 20.01
N CYS A 181 -3.19 7.50 18.72
CA CYS A 181 -2.85 6.32 17.94
C CYS A 181 -1.34 6.05 17.93
N VAL A 182 -0.51 7.07 17.69
CA VAL A 182 0.96 6.95 17.71
C VAL A 182 1.48 6.57 19.08
N ARG A 183 0.94 7.14 20.18
CA ARG A 183 1.32 6.75 21.56
C ARG A 183 0.98 5.30 21.88
N GLU A 184 -0.21 4.84 21.46
CA GLU A 184 -0.61 3.44 21.64
C GLU A 184 0.24 2.50 20.79
N ALA A 185 0.54 2.89 19.52
CA ALA A 185 1.42 2.13 18.64
C ALA A 185 2.83 2.02 19.23
N LEU A 186 3.41 3.12 19.74
CA LEU A 186 4.70 3.11 20.43
C LEU A 186 4.72 2.13 21.61
N GLY A 187 3.68 2.14 22.44
CA GLY A 187 3.59 1.26 23.62
C GLY A 187 3.39 -0.22 23.28
N ILE A 188 2.80 -0.54 22.14
CA ILE A 188 2.41 -1.92 21.76
C ILE A 188 3.38 -2.52 20.73
N LEU A 189 3.71 -1.77 19.67
CA LEU A 189 4.58 -2.23 18.58
C LEU A 189 6.07 -2.05 18.89
N GLY A 190 6.40 -1.25 19.94
CA GLY A 190 7.76 -0.80 20.21
C GLY A 190 8.13 0.46 19.41
N ASP A 191 9.35 0.96 19.62
CA ASP A 191 9.82 2.21 19.02
C ASP A 191 10.40 1.96 17.62
N ARG A 192 9.53 1.57 16.69
CA ARG A 192 9.87 1.27 15.28
C ARG A 192 10.12 2.57 14.51
N GLN A 193 10.91 2.46 13.44
CA GLN A 193 10.97 3.50 12.41
C GLN A 193 9.58 3.73 11.82
N ALA A 194 9.23 4.98 11.59
CA ALA A 194 7.92 5.33 11.07
C ALA A 194 7.97 6.61 10.22
N CYS A 195 6.92 6.83 9.47
CA CYS A 195 6.69 8.05 8.71
C CYS A 195 5.24 8.49 8.87
N LEU A 196 5.02 9.72 9.26
CA LEU A 196 3.71 10.35 9.26
C LEU A 196 3.63 11.26 8.03
N ALA A 197 2.86 10.83 7.03
CA ALA A 197 2.56 11.61 5.84
C ALA A 197 1.24 12.37 6.05
N ARG A 198 1.24 13.66 5.79
CA ARG A 198 0.11 14.56 6.02
C ARG A 198 -0.18 15.36 4.77
N GLU A 199 -1.47 15.50 4.43
CA GLU A 199 -1.92 16.36 3.32
C GLU A 199 -1.17 16.10 2.00
N VAL A 200 -0.93 14.81 1.69
CA VAL A 200 -0.17 14.37 0.51
C VAL A 200 -0.79 14.94 -0.76
N THR A 201 0.03 15.49 -1.65
CA THR A 201 -0.29 16.25 -2.88
C THR A 201 -0.90 17.65 -2.68
N LYS A 202 -1.22 18.06 -1.45
CA LYS A 202 -1.82 19.35 -1.14
C LYS A 202 -0.77 20.41 -0.82
N LEU A 203 -1.19 21.68 -0.73
CA LEU A 203 -0.32 22.83 -0.43
C LEU A 203 0.50 22.67 0.87
N HIS A 204 -0.02 21.93 1.84
CA HIS A 204 0.60 21.72 3.14
C HIS A 204 1.09 20.28 3.33
N GLU A 205 1.53 19.66 2.23
CA GLU A 205 2.15 18.33 2.27
C GLU A 205 3.35 18.32 3.24
N GLU A 206 3.39 17.32 4.09
CA GLU A 206 4.47 17.15 5.07
C GLU A 206 4.73 15.68 5.35
N PHE A 207 6.01 15.33 5.45
CA PHE A 207 6.48 14.00 5.83
C PHE A 207 7.36 14.12 7.08
N VAL A 208 6.88 13.64 8.23
CA VAL A 208 7.65 13.53 9.46
C VAL A 208 8.18 12.11 9.58
N ARG A 209 9.48 11.93 9.43
CA ARG A 209 10.17 10.63 9.47
C ARG A 209 10.99 10.51 10.74
N GLY A 210 11.09 9.31 11.29
CA GLY A 210 11.86 9.00 12.49
C GLY A 210 11.23 7.86 13.28
N LYS A 211 11.64 7.68 14.51
CA LYS A 211 11.02 6.69 15.41
C LYS A 211 9.62 7.12 15.86
N LEU A 212 8.77 6.16 16.23
CA LEU A 212 7.44 6.47 16.77
C LEU A 212 7.49 7.43 17.98
N SER A 213 8.53 7.36 18.82
CA SER A 213 8.78 8.28 19.93
C SER A 213 9.03 9.72 19.46
N GLU A 214 9.78 9.90 18.37
CA GLU A 214 10.08 11.21 17.80
C GLU A 214 8.82 11.82 17.17
N ILE A 215 8.06 11.01 16.42
CA ILE A 215 6.77 11.43 15.84
C ILE A 215 5.77 11.78 16.93
N SER A 216 5.71 10.99 18.03
CA SER A 216 4.88 11.29 19.20
C SER A 216 5.23 12.64 19.83
N THR A 217 6.51 12.94 19.96
CA THR A 217 7.02 14.22 20.49
C THR A 217 6.65 15.38 19.55
N ALA A 218 6.83 15.22 18.23
CA ALA A 218 6.46 16.24 17.25
C ALA A 218 4.95 16.54 17.28
N LEU A 219 4.09 15.52 17.39
CA LEU A 219 2.65 15.67 17.49
C LEU A 219 2.19 16.35 18.79
N ALA A 220 2.93 16.16 19.89
CA ALA A 220 2.66 16.84 21.15
C ALA A 220 2.97 18.36 21.08
N GLN A 221 4.00 18.74 20.31
CA GLN A 221 4.37 20.15 20.10
C GLN A 221 3.45 20.83 19.07
N ARG A 222 3.09 20.12 17.99
CA ARG A 222 2.26 20.64 16.90
C ARG A 222 1.18 19.63 16.51
N PRO A 223 -0.07 19.82 16.96
CA PRO A 223 -1.17 18.95 16.58
C PRO A 223 -1.34 18.84 15.07
N ALA A 224 -1.51 17.63 14.57
CA ALA A 224 -1.72 17.39 13.15
C ALA A 224 -3.08 17.91 12.69
N ARG A 225 -3.16 18.30 11.40
CA ARG A 225 -4.38 18.73 10.72
C ARG A 225 -4.44 18.04 9.36
N GLY A 226 -5.65 17.90 8.82
CA GLY A 226 -5.87 17.33 7.50
C GLY A 226 -5.83 15.80 7.49
N GLU A 227 -5.59 15.22 6.34
CA GLU A 227 -5.57 13.77 6.13
C GLU A 227 -4.20 13.19 6.43
N ILE A 228 -4.18 12.02 7.07
CA ILE A 228 -2.95 11.45 7.60
C ILE A 228 -2.84 9.99 7.19
N THR A 229 -1.67 9.63 6.67
CA THR A 229 -1.21 8.25 6.50
C THR A 229 -0.04 8.02 7.44
N LEU A 230 -0.18 7.08 8.37
CA LEU A 230 0.89 6.64 9.27
C LEU A 230 1.49 5.34 8.71
N ILE A 231 2.79 5.36 8.44
CA ILE A 231 3.54 4.20 7.97
C ILE A 231 4.49 3.80 9.09
N VAL A 232 4.41 2.54 9.54
CA VAL A 232 5.27 1.98 10.59
C VAL A 232 6.11 0.87 9.97
N GLY A 233 7.41 1.01 10.05
CA GLY A 233 8.36 0.03 9.53
C GLY A 233 8.36 -1.29 10.30
N PRO A 234 9.10 -2.29 9.82
CA PRO A 234 9.29 -3.57 10.51
C PRO A 234 9.96 -3.38 11.88
N PRO A 235 9.91 -4.38 12.77
CA PRO A 235 10.69 -4.37 14.01
C PRO A 235 12.20 -4.30 13.72
N GLU A 236 12.95 -3.50 14.47
CA GLU A 236 14.42 -3.37 14.29
C GLU A 236 15.16 -4.73 14.38
N ALA A 237 14.59 -5.72 15.09
CA ALA A 237 15.13 -7.08 15.13
C ALA A 237 15.03 -7.84 13.79
N ALA A 238 14.10 -7.45 12.91
CA ALA A 238 14.00 -8.00 11.54
C ALA A 238 15.07 -7.40 10.62
N GLU A 239 15.41 -6.11 10.78
CA GLU A 239 16.53 -5.49 10.05
C GLU A 239 17.87 -6.11 10.47
N GLY A 240 18.06 -6.39 11.77
CA GLY A 240 19.24 -7.09 12.28
C GLY A 240 19.37 -8.53 11.78
N ARG A 241 18.25 -9.24 11.55
CA ARG A 241 18.28 -10.59 10.95
C ARG A 241 18.62 -10.57 9.47
N ALA A 242 18.05 -9.66 8.68
CA ALA A 242 18.37 -9.51 7.27
C ALA A 242 19.82 -9.06 7.05
N GLN A 243 20.33 -8.17 7.92
CA GLN A 243 21.73 -7.72 7.87
C GLN A 243 22.70 -8.75 8.47
N SER A 244 22.34 -9.50 9.52
CA SER A 244 23.18 -10.56 10.07
C SER A 244 23.28 -11.76 9.13
N ASP A 245 22.19 -12.10 8.41
CA ASP A 245 22.22 -13.15 7.38
C ASP A 245 22.99 -12.73 6.13
N SER A 246 23.09 -11.42 5.84
CA SER A 246 23.94 -10.90 4.77
C SER A 246 25.38 -10.61 5.21
N ALA A 247 25.63 -10.36 6.51
CA ALA A 247 26.96 -10.01 7.05
C ALA A 247 27.78 -11.24 7.46
N GLN A 248 27.17 -12.37 7.84
CA GLN A 248 27.89 -13.62 7.98
C GLN A 248 28.25 -14.15 6.59
N SER A 249 29.55 -14.33 6.32
CA SER A 249 29.95 -14.99 5.09
C SER A 249 29.30 -16.39 5.03
N LEU A 250 28.91 -16.85 3.82
CA LEU A 250 28.37 -18.19 3.64
C LEU A 250 29.30 -19.27 4.26
N ALA A 251 30.61 -19.02 4.25
CA ALA A 251 31.61 -19.85 4.89
C ALA A 251 31.45 -19.88 6.41
N ALA A 252 31.24 -18.74 7.06
CA ALA A 252 31.04 -18.68 8.50
C ALA A 252 29.76 -19.41 8.95
N ARG A 253 28.67 -19.31 8.16
CA ARG A 253 27.43 -20.03 8.43
C ARG A 253 27.58 -21.54 8.29
N VAL A 254 28.35 -22.00 7.31
CA VAL A 254 28.67 -23.44 7.13
C VAL A 254 29.49 -23.95 8.31
N GLU A 255 30.49 -23.23 8.79
CA GLU A 255 31.30 -23.60 9.96
C GLU A 255 30.44 -23.64 11.23
N GLU A 256 29.52 -22.71 11.43
CA GLU A 256 28.58 -22.71 12.55
C GLU A 256 27.68 -23.94 12.54
N LEU A 257 27.10 -24.32 11.38
CA LEU A 257 26.26 -25.50 11.22
C LEU A 257 27.04 -26.80 11.49
N ILE A 258 28.32 -26.88 11.12
CA ILE A 258 29.19 -27.97 11.44
C ILE A 258 29.39 -28.11 12.96
N HIS A 259 29.66 -26.97 13.64
CA HIS A 259 29.93 -26.99 15.08
C HIS A 259 28.69 -27.16 15.95
N GLN A 260 27.60 -26.46 15.66
CA GLN A 260 26.39 -26.45 16.49
C GLN A 260 25.46 -27.65 16.20
N ALA A 261 25.24 -27.99 14.91
CA ALA A 261 24.33 -29.07 14.50
C ALA A 261 25.03 -30.39 14.25
N LYS A 262 26.37 -30.45 14.40
CA LYS A 262 27.23 -31.62 14.14
C LYS A 262 27.00 -32.23 12.74
N LEU A 263 26.67 -31.39 11.76
CA LEU A 263 26.45 -31.79 10.37
C LEU A 263 27.79 -32.00 9.66
N ASP A 264 27.80 -32.88 8.67
CA ASP A 264 28.93 -32.95 7.76
C ASP A 264 29.00 -31.70 6.86
N ARG A 265 30.17 -31.43 6.32
CA ARG A 265 30.40 -30.21 5.49
C ARG A 265 29.48 -30.11 4.26
N LYS A 266 29.05 -31.27 3.70
CA LYS A 266 28.15 -31.29 2.53
C LYS A 266 26.72 -30.98 2.92
N GLU A 267 26.28 -31.47 4.06
CA GLU A 267 24.96 -31.22 4.62
C GLU A 267 24.84 -29.74 5.11
N ALA A 268 25.85 -29.27 5.82
CA ALA A 268 25.94 -27.87 6.26
C ALA A 268 25.90 -26.90 5.08
N LEU A 269 26.67 -27.15 3.99
CA LEU A 269 26.63 -26.35 2.76
C LEU A 269 25.26 -26.40 2.08
N LYS A 270 24.61 -27.57 2.04
CA LYS A 270 23.27 -27.72 1.45
C LYS A 270 22.22 -26.92 2.23
N LEU A 271 22.31 -26.95 3.56
CA LEU A 271 21.39 -26.23 4.44
C LEU A 271 21.60 -24.71 4.33
N ALA A 272 22.84 -24.22 4.44
CA ALA A 272 23.20 -22.83 4.31
C ALA A 272 22.84 -22.24 2.92
N ALA A 273 23.00 -23.03 1.85
CA ALA A 273 22.57 -22.64 0.50
C ALA A 273 21.04 -22.51 0.41
N LYS A 274 20.29 -23.43 1.02
CA LYS A 274 18.82 -23.40 1.05
C LYS A 274 18.30 -22.19 1.84
N GLU A 275 18.90 -21.87 2.99
CA GLU A 275 18.57 -20.70 3.81
C GLU A 275 18.70 -19.38 3.04
N ARG A 276 19.62 -19.32 2.06
CA ARG A 276 19.89 -18.12 1.23
C ARG A 276 19.29 -18.18 -0.19
N GLY A 277 18.45 -19.16 -0.48
CA GLY A 277 17.87 -19.31 -1.81
C GLY A 277 18.89 -19.60 -2.93
N LEU A 278 20.10 -20.06 -2.57
CA LEU A 278 21.17 -20.34 -3.53
C LEU A 278 21.15 -21.81 -3.99
N THR A 279 21.53 -22.03 -5.26
CA THR A 279 21.85 -23.39 -5.69
C THR A 279 23.14 -23.86 -5.03
N ARG A 280 23.27 -25.18 -4.77
CA ARG A 280 24.49 -25.76 -4.17
C ARG A 280 25.77 -25.39 -4.93
N ARG A 281 25.69 -25.26 -6.25
CA ARG A 281 26.81 -24.89 -7.12
C ARG A 281 27.21 -23.43 -6.91
N ALA A 282 26.24 -22.52 -6.80
CA ALA A 282 26.48 -21.10 -6.52
C ALA A 282 27.10 -20.90 -5.11
N ALA A 283 26.56 -21.60 -4.12
CA ALA A 283 27.10 -21.57 -2.76
C ALA A 283 28.55 -22.07 -2.68
N TYR A 284 28.86 -23.15 -3.38
CA TYR A 284 30.23 -23.70 -3.43
C TYR A 284 31.20 -22.70 -4.10
N SER A 285 30.81 -22.07 -5.21
CA SER A 285 31.63 -21.08 -5.92
C SER A 285 31.94 -19.84 -5.05
N GLN A 286 30.98 -19.39 -4.23
CA GLN A 286 31.20 -18.26 -3.31
C GLN A 286 32.19 -18.58 -2.20
N ILE A 287 32.17 -19.82 -1.67
CA ILE A 287 33.13 -20.24 -0.62
C ILE A 287 34.53 -20.43 -1.17
N VAL A 288 34.67 -20.95 -2.37
CA VAL A 288 35.99 -21.20 -3.01
C VAL A 288 36.59 -19.90 -3.59
N GLY A 289 35.76 -19.03 -4.18
CA GLY A 289 36.20 -17.74 -4.73
C GLY A 289 36.67 -16.76 -3.66
N GLY A 290 36.10 -16.80 -2.43
CA GLY A 290 36.54 -15.97 -1.31
C GLY A 290 37.94 -16.32 -0.74
N ARG A 291 38.42 -17.55 -0.97
CA ARG A 291 39.78 -17.96 -0.53
C ARG A 291 40.91 -17.51 -1.47
N SER A 292 40.61 -17.05 -2.67
CA SER A 292 41.60 -16.64 -3.65
C SER A 292 42.06 -15.18 -3.49
N GLY A 293 41.44 -14.41 -2.57
CA GLY A 293 41.76 -13.00 -2.31
C GLY A 293 42.76 -12.73 -1.16
N GLU A 294 43.02 -13.73 -0.31
CA GLU A 294 43.85 -13.53 0.90
C GLU A 294 45.31 -13.98 0.81
N VAL A 295 45.78 -14.45 -0.35
CA VAL A 295 47.17 -14.90 -0.54
C VAL A 295 47.86 -14.06 -1.62
N ARG A 296 47.97 -12.74 -1.41
CA ARG A 296 48.94 -11.86 -2.10
C ARG A 296 49.08 -10.54 -1.37
N SER A 297 49.64 -10.54 -0.16
CA SER A 297 50.30 -9.37 0.42
C SER A 297 51.21 -9.82 1.57
N GLY A 298 52.34 -10.40 1.18
CA GLY A 298 53.39 -10.76 2.11
C GLY A 298 54.53 -11.41 1.36
N GLU A 299 55.37 -10.58 0.67
CA GLU A 299 56.75 -10.78 0.34
C GLU A 299 57.14 -9.75 -0.74
N GLU A 300 57.71 -8.65 -0.29
CA GLU A 300 58.83 -7.97 -0.96
C GLU A 300 59.20 -6.72 -0.15
N GLY A 301 60.46 -6.74 0.35
CA GLY A 301 61.25 -5.58 0.70
C GLY A 301 61.62 -5.36 2.15
#